data_7123eed2376fdbc682af627e50c03efa
#
_entry.id   7123eed2376fdbc682af627e50c03efa
#
_cell.length_a   1.000
_cell.length_b   1.000
_cell.length_c   1.000
_cell.angle_alpha   90.00
_cell.angle_beta   90.00
_cell.angle_gamma   90.00
#
_symmetry.space_group_name_H-M   'P 1'
#
loop_
_entity.id
_entity.type
_entity.pdbx_description
1 polymer ?
#
loop_
_entity_poly.entity_id
_entity_poly.type
_entity_poly.pdbx_seq_one_letter_code
_entity_poly.pdbx_strand_id
1 'polypeptide(L)'
;VEETGGRVHRVAVGGGACGEYIPQAIAQGCDTFVTSDLRYNDFLDTRGLNLIDAGHFPTENIVCPTVKAYLEEHFPEVKTVISTSHRDVIQYYL
;
A
#
# COMPACT_ATOMS: atom_id res chain seq x y z
N VAL A 1 2.71 -2.75 12.60
CA VAL A 1 3.84 -1.80 12.52
C VAL A 1 5.02 -2.37 13.30
N GLU A 2 6.18 -2.33 12.68
CA GLU A 2 7.44 -2.58 13.37
C GLU A 2 8.32 -1.35 13.24
N GLU A 3 8.67 -0.76 14.37
CA GLU A 3 9.51 0.44 14.43
C GLU A 3 10.94 0.08 14.82
N THR A 4 11.88 0.70 14.16
CA THR A 4 13.30 0.56 14.51
C THR A 4 13.80 1.74 15.35
N GLY A 5 12.94 2.72 15.64
CA GLY A 5 13.30 3.94 16.36
C GLY A 5 14.00 4.98 15.49
N GLY A 6 14.20 4.69 14.21
CA GLY A 6 14.84 5.60 13.27
C GLY A 6 13.89 6.70 12.80
N ARG A 7 14.46 7.73 12.20
CA ARG A 7 13.69 8.80 11.59
C ARG A 7 13.06 8.33 10.27
N VAL A 8 11.85 8.78 10.01
CA VAL A 8 11.20 8.57 8.72
C VAL A 8 11.67 9.68 7.77
N HIS A 9 12.34 9.29 6.70
CA HIS A 9 12.88 10.24 5.73
C HIS A 9 12.59 9.79 4.30
N ARG A 10 12.92 8.54 3.96
CA ARG A 10 12.71 8.01 2.61
C ARG A 10 11.76 6.82 2.66
N VAL A 11 10.55 7.02 2.16
CA VAL A 11 9.46 6.07 2.27
C VAL A 11 9.21 5.39 0.93
N ALA A 12 9.17 4.06 0.95
CA ALA A 12 8.67 3.27 -0.16
C ALA A 12 7.18 2.96 0.08
N VAL A 13 6.40 2.95 -0.97
CA VAL A 13 4.97 2.64 -0.92
C VAL A 13 4.66 1.59 -1.98
N GLY A 14 3.95 0.54 -1.59
CA GLY A 14 3.45 -0.46 -2.50
C GLY A 14 2.01 -0.81 -2.17
N GLY A 15 1.06 -0.50 -3.06
CA GLY A 15 -0.35 -0.83 -2.87
C GLY A 15 -0.57 -2.34 -2.94
N GLY A 16 -1.42 -2.86 -2.04
CA GLY A 16 -1.66 -4.28 -1.94
C GLY A 16 -0.47 -5.05 -1.36
N ALA A 17 -0.29 -6.28 -1.77
CA ALA A 17 0.72 -7.20 -1.22
C ALA A 17 2.07 -7.01 -1.92
N CYS A 18 2.95 -6.21 -1.35
CA CYS A 18 4.28 -5.93 -1.91
C CYS A 18 5.44 -6.33 -0.99
N GLY A 19 5.22 -7.27 -0.07
CA GLY A 19 6.27 -7.75 0.83
C GLY A 19 7.51 -8.28 0.12
N GLU A 20 7.35 -8.83 -1.07
CA GLU A 20 8.47 -9.32 -1.89
C GLU A 20 9.44 -8.22 -2.30
N TYR A 21 9.04 -6.96 -2.24
CA TYR A 21 9.86 -5.82 -2.60
C TYR A 21 10.63 -5.19 -1.44
N ILE A 22 10.58 -5.80 -0.24
CA ILE A 22 11.36 -5.34 0.90
C ILE A 22 12.85 -5.21 0.57
N PRO A 23 13.49 -6.19 -0.10
CA PRO A 23 14.91 -6.05 -0.47
C PRO A 23 15.19 -4.85 -1.36
N GLN A 24 14.27 -4.54 -2.30
CA GLN A 24 14.42 -3.38 -3.19
C GLN A 24 14.30 -2.06 -2.42
N ALA A 25 13.35 -1.98 -1.48
CA ALA A 25 13.20 -0.80 -0.64
C ALA A 25 14.49 -0.52 0.15
N ILE A 26 15.06 -1.56 0.72
CA ILE A 26 16.32 -1.46 1.45
C ILE A 26 17.46 -1.03 0.51
N ALA A 27 17.55 -1.63 -0.67
CA ALA A 27 18.57 -1.33 -1.66
C ALA A 27 18.49 0.12 -2.16
N GLN A 28 17.28 0.69 -2.19
CA GLN A 28 17.06 2.08 -2.58
C GLN A 28 17.30 3.07 -1.43
N GLY A 29 17.74 2.60 -0.28
CA GLY A 29 18.03 3.44 0.87
C GLY A 29 16.78 3.94 1.61
N CYS A 30 15.66 3.26 1.46
CA CYS A 30 14.46 3.61 2.19
C CYS A 30 14.59 3.21 3.66
N ASP A 31 14.03 4.02 4.54
CA ASP A 31 13.98 3.73 5.96
C ASP A 31 12.59 3.23 6.40
N THR A 32 11.60 3.37 5.53
CA THR A 32 10.22 3.02 5.83
C THR A 32 9.56 2.41 4.59
N PHE A 33 8.76 1.39 4.78
CA PHE A 33 7.98 0.77 3.70
C PHE A 33 6.54 0.60 4.15
N VAL A 34 5.62 1.17 3.37
CA VAL A 34 4.17 1.04 3.58
C VAL A 34 3.61 0.12 2.50
N THR A 35 3.03 -0.99 2.90
CA THR A 35 2.42 -1.97 2.00
C THR A 35 1.37 -2.77 2.75
N SER A 36 1.04 -3.99 2.31
CA SER A 36 0.09 -4.84 3.02
C SER A 36 0.38 -6.32 2.82
N ASP A 37 -0.43 -7.15 3.47
CA ASP A 37 -0.35 -8.61 3.44
C ASP A 37 1.04 -9.13 3.80
N LEU A 38 1.63 -8.48 4.80
CA LEU A 38 2.94 -8.85 5.30
C LEU A 38 2.83 -10.07 6.20
N ARG A 39 3.82 -10.95 6.09
CA ARG A 39 3.88 -12.14 6.93
C ARG A 39 4.55 -11.82 8.26
N TYR A 40 4.26 -12.63 9.24
CA TYR A 40 4.92 -12.52 10.55
C TYR A 40 6.43 -12.48 10.42
N ASN A 41 7.00 -13.32 9.54
CA ASN A 41 8.45 -13.37 9.33
C ASN A 41 9.02 -12.07 8.76
N ASP A 42 8.22 -11.32 7.99
CA ASP A 42 8.67 -10.01 7.47
C ASP A 42 8.90 -9.04 8.61
N PHE A 43 8.08 -9.09 9.66
CA PHE A 43 8.21 -8.24 10.84
C PHE A 43 9.33 -8.67 11.79
N LEU A 44 9.72 -9.96 11.77
CA LEU A 44 10.77 -10.46 12.63
C LEU A 44 12.16 -9.94 12.25
N ASP A 45 12.38 -9.71 10.96
CA ASP A 45 13.67 -9.23 10.46
C ASP A 45 13.44 -8.14 9.42
N THR A 46 13.32 -6.92 9.90
CA THR A 46 13.11 -5.75 9.04
C THR A 46 14.41 -5.13 8.54
N ARG A 47 15.55 -5.58 9.03
CA ARG A 47 16.87 -5.04 8.70
C ARG A 47 16.98 -3.52 8.84
N GLY A 48 16.36 -2.99 9.90
CA GLY A 48 16.36 -1.56 10.18
C GLY A 48 15.27 -0.76 9.47
N LEU A 49 14.45 -1.41 8.66
CA LEU A 49 13.33 -0.78 7.97
C LEU A 49 12.12 -0.65 8.90
N ASN A 50 11.50 0.51 8.95
CA ASN A 50 10.17 0.63 9.56
C ASN A 50 9.17 -0.01 8.60
N LEU A 51 8.41 -0.98 9.05
CA LEU A 51 7.52 -1.76 8.20
C LEU A 51 6.08 -1.57 8.65
N ILE A 52 5.23 -1.11 7.74
CA ILE A 52 3.82 -0.79 8.03
C ILE A 52 2.92 -1.60 7.11
N ASP A 53 2.06 -2.42 7.72
CA ASP A 53 0.96 -3.06 7.02
C ASP A 53 -0.26 -2.15 7.13
N ALA A 54 -0.62 -1.51 6.04
CA ALA A 54 -1.71 -0.53 6.01
C ALA A 54 -3.01 -1.09 5.40
N GLY A 55 -3.04 -2.39 5.14
CA GLY A 55 -4.19 -3.09 4.59
C GLY A 55 -4.21 -3.13 3.07
N HIS A 56 -4.69 -4.25 2.53
CA HIS A 56 -4.72 -4.46 1.08
C HIS A 56 -5.71 -3.53 0.40
N PHE A 57 -6.95 -3.60 0.84
CA PHE A 57 -8.02 -2.78 0.26
C PHE A 57 -7.71 -1.28 0.36
N PRO A 58 -7.36 -0.72 1.54
CA PRO A 58 -7.11 0.72 1.64
C PRO A 58 -5.95 1.20 0.77
N THR A 59 -4.91 0.38 0.59
CA THR A 59 -3.74 0.79 -0.18
C THR A 59 -3.93 0.65 -1.70
N GLU A 60 -4.90 -0.14 -2.15
CA GLU A 60 -5.18 -0.31 -3.58
C GLU A 60 -6.40 0.46 -4.05
N ASN A 61 -7.49 0.47 -3.26
CA ASN A 61 -8.75 1.06 -3.68
C ASN A 61 -8.64 2.56 -4.00
N ILE A 62 -7.67 3.22 -3.42
CA ILE A 62 -7.42 4.66 -3.62
C ILE A 62 -7.12 5.01 -5.09
N VAL A 63 -6.73 4.03 -5.89
CA VAL A 63 -6.47 4.26 -7.33
C VAL A 63 -7.75 4.52 -8.13
N CYS A 64 -8.90 4.06 -7.67
CA CYS A 64 -10.15 4.12 -8.42
C CYS A 64 -10.54 5.54 -8.86
N PRO A 65 -10.55 6.57 -7.99
CA PRO A 65 -10.84 7.93 -8.44
C PRO A 65 -9.85 8.45 -9.49
N THR A 66 -8.58 8.09 -9.37
CA THR A 66 -7.53 8.52 -10.31
C THR A 66 -7.74 7.88 -11.69
N VAL A 67 -8.04 6.59 -11.73
CA VAL A 67 -8.34 5.88 -12.98
C VAL A 67 -9.61 6.42 -13.61
N LYS A 68 -10.65 6.68 -12.80
CA LYS A 68 -11.91 7.26 -13.28
C LYS A 68 -11.65 8.62 -13.95
N ALA A 69 -10.90 9.50 -13.31
CA ALA A 69 -10.57 10.82 -13.86
C ALA A 69 -9.79 10.71 -15.17
N TYR A 70 -8.83 9.80 -15.24
CA TYR A 70 -8.08 9.54 -16.47
C TYR A 70 -8.99 9.09 -17.62
N LEU A 71 -9.90 8.14 -17.35
CA LEU A 71 -10.81 7.62 -18.36
C LEU A 71 -11.80 8.70 -18.82
N GLU A 72 -12.31 9.53 -17.92
CA GLU A 72 -13.20 10.63 -18.28
C GLU A 72 -12.53 11.68 -19.15
N GLU A 73 -11.26 11.93 -18.93
CA GLU A 73 -10.48 12.88 -19.72
C GLU A 73 -10.18 12.35 -21.12
N HIS A 74 -9.76 11.09 -21.23
CA HIS A 74 -9.29 10.52 -22.49
C HIS A 74 -10.40 9.86 -23.31
N PHE A 75 -11.48 9.44 -22.68
CA PHE A 75 -12.60 8.76 -23.33
C PHE A 75 -13.94 9.34 -22.84
N PRO A 76 -14.19 10.64 -23.10
CA PRO A 76 -15.38 11.31 -22.55
C PRO A 76 -16.73 10.73 -23.04
N GLU A 77 -16.74 9.98 -24.14
CA GLU A 77 -17.93 9.30 -24.64
C GLU A 77 -18.27 8.04 -23.85
N VAL A 78 -17.34 7.54 -23.03
CA VAL A 78 -17.56 6.35 -22.18
C VAL A 78 -17.99 6.78 -20.80
N LYS A 79 -19.13 6.28 -20.34
CA LYS A 79 -19.60 6.54 -18.97
C LYS A 79 -18.78 5.69 -18.00
N THR A 80 -18.09 6.35 -17.07
CA THR A 80 -17.27 5.71 -16.06
C THR A 80 -17.89 5.84 -14.70
N VAL A 81 -18.03 4.74 -13.98
CA VAL A 81 -18.59 4.74 -12.62
C VAL A 81 -17.71 3.92 -11.69
N ILE A 82 -17.64 4.34 -10.43
CA ILE A 82 -17.02 3.54 -9.37
C ILE A 82 -18.14 2.75 -8.70
N SER A 83 -17.93 1.43 -8.54
CA SER A 83 -18.91 0.58 -7.86
C SER A 83 -19.18 1.09 -6.45
N THR A 84 -20.45 1.25 -6.09
CA THR A 84 -20.87 1.66 -4.75
C THR A 84 -21.01 0.48 -3.79
N SER A 85 -21.01 -0.75 -4.31
CA SER A 85 -21.06 -1.97 -3.50
C SER A 85 -19.68 -2.55 -3.17
N HIS A 86 -18.62 -1.98 -3.75
CA HIS A 86 -17.25 -2.38 -3.49
C HIS A 86 -16.79 -1.87 -2.12
N ARG A 87 -16.31 -2.76 -1.28
CA ARG A 87 -15.92 -2.44 0.10
C ARG A 87 -14.83 -3.39 0.59
N ASP A 88 -14.15 -2.98 1.65
CA ASP A 88 -13.23 -3.86 2.36
C ASP A 88 -14.04 -4.98 3.02
N VAL A 89 -13.62 -6.23 2.77
CA VAL A 89 -14.26 -7.40 3.37
C VAL A 89 -13.66 -7.77 4.74
N ILE A 90 -12.54 -7.12 5.10
CA ILE A 90 -11.90 -7.33 6.39
C ILE A 90 -12.68 -6.58 7.46
N GLN A 91 -12.97 -7.26 8.56
CA GLN A 91 -13.61 -6.68 9.72
C GLN A 91 -12.63 -6.70 10.90
N TYR A 92 -12.63 -5.63 11.67
CA TYR A 92 -11.72 -5.46 12.80
C TYR A 92 -12.50 -5.49 14.11
N TYR A 93 -12.07 -6.35 15.02
CA TYR A 93 -12.64 -6.44 16.36
C TYR A 93 -11.72 -5.69 17.34
N LEU A 94 -12.24 -4.63 17.94
CA LEU A 94 -11.48 -3.75 18.83
C LEU A 94 -11.82 -3.97 20.32
#